data_1b0f51d91489316d2cbfb25e1b5483da
#
_entry.id   1b0f51d91489316d2cbfb25e1b5483da
#
_cell.length_a   1.000
_cell.length_b   1.000
_cell.length_c   1.000
_cell.angle_alpha   90.00
_cell.angle_beta   90.00
_cell.angle_gamma   90.00
#
_symmetry.space_group_name_H-M   'P 1'
#
loop_
_entity.id
_entity.type
_entity.pdbx_description
1 polymer ?
#
loop_
_entity_poly.entity_id
_entity_poly.type
_entity_poly.pdbx_seq_one_letter_code
_entity_poly.pdbx_strand_id
1 'polypeptide(L)'
;MNSSTKNTKFASMKPIQLMTYRYGSTLPPLPGESLPNSSELFQVYGQTPGYAPVLIVAYIDRKPVAKLMAVIRRSVRFFPPSIIKRCEIFGTGEYFDHSHSPEELFGMMLEHLTGEVLKDCFLIEVRNLPKSLFGYKHFRRNGYFPVNWIRVYNSLHSLSPEERIEPKRMRHINRALKQGVTLKEAETEAELDAFLQMLRRNYSSKIRKHFPDLQLFRLLSEQHPGMKSAKIFLVLYGKKVIGGSFCMYSEDRAYLCFTGGLRKTYAWLHPGVMAVWAALTDAHRQGCSHFEFVDAGLPFRKVGYRNFILSFGGKQVSTRRWFRFRWEWLNKLARWFYR
;
A
#
# COMPACT_ATOMS: atom_id res chain seq x y z
N MET A 1 28.02 50.72 29.12
CA MET A 1 27.61 49.39 29.55
C MET A 1 26.10 49.29 29.38
N ASN A 2 25.64 48.79 28.26
CA ASN A 2 24.20 48.51 28.00
C ASN A 2 24.07 47.05 27.62
N SER A 3 23.65 46.22 28.57
CA SER A 3 23.31 44.85 28.36
C SER A 3 21.92 44.77 27.72
N SER A 4 21.87 44.56 26.43
CA SER A 4 20.62 44.23 25.70
C SER A 4 20.29 42.77 25.94
N THR A 5 19.39 42.51 26.89
CA THR A 5 18.77 41.21 27.09
C THR A 5 17.84 40.86 25.91
N LYS A 6 18.31 40.01 25.01
CA LYS A 6 17.43 39.41 23.98
C LYS A 6 16.42 38.49 24.64
N ASN A 7 15.24 39.01 24.90
CA ASN A 7 14.06 38.18 25.20
C ASN A 7 13.69 37.37 23.96
N THR A 8 14.16 36.15 23.88
CA THR A 8 13.67 35.14 22.94
C THR A 8 12.27 34.76 23.43
N LYS A 9 11.24 35.35 22.84
CA LYS A 9 9.86 34.91 22.99
C LYS A 9 9.79 33.46 22.50
N PHE A 10 9.77 32.49 23.41
CA PHE A 10 9.27 31.16 23.12
C PHE A 10 7.79 31.33 22.72
N ALA A 11 7.53 31.28 21.42
CA ALA A 11 6.15 31.19 20.92
C ALA A 11 5.54 29.95 21.57
N SER A 12 4.54 30.12 22.39
CA SER A 12 3.76 29.03 23.00
C SER A 12 3.23 28.17 21.87
N MET A 13 3.80 26.98 21.68
CA MET A 13 3.29 26.04 20.68
C MET A 13 1.86 25.68 21.08
N LYS A 14 0.93 25.93 20.15
CA LYS A 14 -0.49 25.62 20.36
C LYS A 14 -0.69 24.13 20.57
N PRO A 15 -1.58 23.70 21.46
CA PRO A 15 -1.80 22.30 21.76
C PRO A 15 -2.35 21.56 20.51
N ILE A 16 -1.76 20.42 20.21
CA ILE A 16 -2.23 19.53 19.15
C ILE A 16 -3.30 18.61 19.73
N GLN A 17 -4.49 18.62 19.12
CA GLN A 17 -5.60 17.73 19.46
C GLN A 17 -5.63 16.57 18.47
N LEU A 18 -5.72 15.33 18.97
CA LEU A 18 -5.86 14.13 18.17
C LEU A 18 -7.29 13.63 18.21
N MET A 19 -7.88 13.43 17.06
CA MET A 19 -9.23 12.86 16.93
C MET A 19 -9.17 11.54 16.18
N THR A 20 -9.95 10.57 16.66
CA THR A 20 -10.10 9.24 16.06
C THR A 20 -11.44 9.16 15.34
N TYR A 21 -11.41 8.81 14.07
CA TYR A 21 -12.60 8.51 13.27
C TYR A 21 -12.64 7.03 12.96
N ARG A 22 -13.80 6.42 13.12
CA ARG A 22 -14.11 5.03 12.76
C ARG A 22 -15.26 5.01 11.76
N TYR A 23 -15.42 3.91 11.03
CA TYR A 23 -16.54 3.79 10.09
C TYR A 23 -17.89 4.01 10.81
N GLY A 24 -18.73 4.82 10.18
CA GLY A 24 -19.98 5.34 10.79
C GLY A 24 -19.84 6.74 11.41
N SER A 25 -18.61 7.24 11.63
CA SER A 25 -18.39 8.64 12.02
C SER A 25 -18.51 9.55 10.80
N THR A 26 -19.13 10.74 10.99
CA THR A 26 -19.10 11.80 9.98
C THR A 26 -17.68 12.35 9.88
N LEU A 27 -17.03 12.18 8.73
CA LEU A 27 -15.73 12.78 8.45
C LEU A 27 -15.92 14.25 8.07
N PRO A 28 -15.13 15.17 8.66
CA PRO A 28 -15.07 16.54 8.16
C PRO A 28 -14.35 16.56 6.80
N PRO A 29 -14.46 17.65 6.04
CA PRO A 29 -13.63 17.87 4.86
C PRO A 29 -12.14 17.85 5.28
N LEU A 30 -11.38 16.90 4.74
CA LEU A 30 -9.95 16.74 5.04
C LEU A 30 -9.16 17.06 3.78
N PRO A 31 -8.09 17.88 3.89
CA PRO A 31 -7.20 18.14 2.77
C PRO A 31 -6.37 16.92 2.40
N GLY A 32 -5.67 17.01 1.27
CA GLY A 32 -4.64 16.08 0.80
C GLY A 32 -5.08 15.15 -0.31
N GLU A 33 -4.09 14.63 -1.01
CA GLU A 33 -4.24 13.82 -2.23
C GLU A 33 -3.73 12.37 -2.07
N SER A 34 -3.18 12.05 -0.90
CA SER A 34 -2.63 10.73 -0.62
C SER A 34 -3.75 9.69 -0.52
N LEU A 35 -3.88 8.83 -1.53
CA LEU A 35 -4.89 7.77 -1.55
C LEU A 35 -4.88 6.90 -0.29
N PRO A 36 -3.71 6.43 0.24
CA PRO A 36 -3.68 5.63 1.47
C PRO A 36 -4.29 6.32 2.70
N ASN A 37 -4.41 7.65 2.69
CA ASN A 37 -4.97 8.44 3.79
C ASN A 37 -6.24 9.20 3.39
N SER A 38 -6.84 8.88 2.24
CA SER A 38 -7.99 9.59 1.71
C SER A 38 -9.29 9.22 2.42
N SER A 39 -10.23 10.16 2.42
CA SER A 39 -11.60 9.95 2.92
C SER A 39 -12.34 8.89 2.10
N GLU A 40 -12.07 8.82 0.81
CA GLU A 40 -12.66 7.87 -0.12
C GLU A 40 -12.22 6.44 0.22
N LEU A 41 -10.90 6.21 0.39
CA LEU A 41 -10.41 4.89 0.77
C LEU A 41 -10.89 4.48 2.16
N PHE A 42 -11.06 5.45 3.08
CA PHE A 42 -11.67 5.19 4.38
C PHE A 42 -13.11 4.65 4.22
N GLN A 43 -13.93 5.26 3.35
CA GLN A 43 -15.28 4.81 3.08
C GLN A 43 -15.30 3.43 2.40
N VAL A 44 -14.44 3.22 1.40
CA VAL A 44 -14.28 1.93 0.73
C VAL A 44 -13.95 0.82 1.72
N TYR A 45 -12.99 1.05 2.62
CA TYR A 45 -12.68 0.07 3.66
C TYR A 45 -13.85 -0.16 4.62
N GLY A 46 -14.58 0.88 4.99
CA GLY A 46 -15.75 0.75 5.87
C GLY A 46 -16.86 -0.09 5.28
N GLN A 47 -17.06 0.00 3.97
CA GLN A 47 -18.05 -0.78 3.23
C GLN A 47 -17.56 -2.19 2.84
N THR A 48 -16.28 -2.49 3.04
CA THR A 48 -15.69 -3.80 2.69
C THR A 48 -15.83 -4.77 3.86
N PRO A 49 -16.48 -5.94 3.68
CA PRO A 49 -16.62 -6.94 4.72
C PRO A 49 -15.27 -7.39 5.30
N GLY A 50 -15.15 -7.37 6.63
CA GLY A 50 -13.94 -7.79 7.34
C GLY A 50 -12.84 -6.72 7.43
N TYR A 51 -13.14 -5.49 6.99
CA TYR A 51 -12.27 -4.33 7.14
C TYR A 51 -12.90 -3.32 8.11
N ALA A 52 -12.08 -2.68 8.92
CA ALA A 52 -12.49 -1.61 9.81
C ALA A 52 -11.42 -0.51 9.77
N PRO A 53 -11.66 0.57 9.03
CA PRO A 53 -10.73 1.69 8.96
C PRO A 53 -10.72 2.48 10.27
N VAL A 54 -9.56 3.03 10.60
CA VAL A 54 -9.33 3.95 11.71
C VAL A 54 -8.49 5.10 11.17
N LEU A 55 -9.01 6.32 11.24
CA LEU A 55 -8.32 7.52 10.79
C LEU A 55 -8.03 8.40 12.01
N ILE A 56 -6.76 8.70 12.23
CA ILE A 56 -6.33 9.69 13.22
C ILE A 56 -6.06 10.99 12.49
N VAL A 57 -6.64 12.07 13.01
CA VAL A 57 -6.40 13.42 12.48
C VAL A 57 -5.88 14.30 13.61
N ALA A 58 -4.77 14.97 13.34
CA ALA A 58 -4.19 15.97 14.22
C ALA A 58 -4.75 17.36 13.87
N TYR A 59 -5.17 18.10 14.86
CA TYR A 59 -5.72 19.45 14.74
C TYR A 59 -4.94 20.46 15.53
N ILE A 60 -4.82 21.68 14.98
CA ILE A 60 -4.38 22.89 15.68
C ILE A 60 -5.44 23.96 15.38
N ASP A 61 -6.02 24.57 16.41
CA ASP A 61 -7.08 25.57 16.26
C ASP A 61 -8.23 25.10 15.34
N ARG A 62 -8.66 23.84 15.50
CA ARG A 62 -9.70 23.19 14.68
C ARG A 62 -9.34 23.01 13.18
N LYS A 63 -8.11 23.33 12.78
CA LYS A 63 -7.62 23.06 11.41
C LYS A 63 -6.87 21.74 11.37
N PRO A 64 -7.16 20.83 10.44
CA PRO A 64 -6.41 19.60 10.30
C PRO A 64 -4.97 19.91 9.82
N VAL A 65 -3.98 19.39 10.52
CA VAL A 65 -2.55 19.58 10.22
C VAL A 65 -1.85 18.32 9.77
N ALA A 66 -2.40 17.16 10.13
CA ALA A 66 -1.92 15.86 9.64
C ALA A 66 -3.02 14.79 9.78
N LYS A 67 -2.90 13.73 8.99
CA LYS A 67 -3.77 12.56 9.10
C LYS A 67 -2.99 11.27 8.88
N LEU A 68 -3.41 10.19 9.55
CA LEU A 68 -2.82 8.86 9.44
C LEU A 68 -3.93 7.82 9.45
N MET A 69 -4.04 7.03 8.38
CA MET A 69 -5.02 5.96 8.29
C MET A 69 -4.41 4.59 8.58
N ALA A 70 -5.16 3.80 9.30
CA ALA A 70 -4.93 2.39 9.52
C ALA A 70 -6.17 1.60 9.12
N VAL A 71 -6.00 0.33 8.81
CA VAL A 71 -7.11 -0.56 8.57
C VAL A 71 -6.94 -1.84 9.38
N ILE A 72 -7.94 -2.16 10.19
CA ILE A 72 -8.01 -3.42 10.92
C ILE A 72 -8.74 -4.41 10.02
N ARG A 73 -8.08 -5.53 9.71
CA ARG A 73 -8.67 -6.58 8.89
C ARG A 73 -8.59 -7.93 9.55
N ARG A 74 -9.62 -8.73 9.36
CA ARG A 74 -9.63 -10.12 9.80
C ARG A 74 -8.76 -10.95 8.85
N SER A 75 -7.70 -11.54 9.37
CA SER A 75 -6.74 -12.30 8.57
C SER A 75 -7.24 -13.71 8.20
N VAL A 76 -8.09 -14.31 9.04
CA VAL A 76 -8.63 -15.69 8.85
C VAL A 76 -10.01 -15.79 9.49
N ARG A 77 -10.90 -16.66 8.96
CA ARG A 77 -12.24 -16.89 9.51
C ARG A 77 -12.27 -17.88 10.70
N PHE A 78 -11.21 -17.97 11.50
CA PHE A 78 -11.16 -18.87 12.63
C PHE A 78 -11.47 -18.16 13.96
N PHE A 79 -11.94 -18.93 14.90
CA PHE A 79 -12.16 -18.51 16.29
C PHE A 79 -10.88 -18.72 17.13
N PRO A 80 -10.55 -17.84 18.09
CA PRO A 80 -11.25 -16.58 18.42
C PRO A 80 -10.87 -15.42 17.48
N PRO A 81 -11.87 -14.61 17.11
CA PRO A 81 -11.70 -13.59 16.07
C PRO A 81 -10.71 -12.47 16.40
N SER A 82 -10.48 -12.19 17.67
CA SER A 82 -9.56 -11.13 18.12
C SER A 82 -8.09 -11.48 17.90
N ILE A 83 -7.73 -12.76 17.92
CA ILE A 83 -6.34 -13.24 17.74
C ILE A 83 -5.90 -13.12 16.27
N ILE A 84 -6.83 -13.03 15.33
CA ILE A 84 -6.57 -13.06 13.90
C ILE A 84 -6.81 -11.73 13.19
N LYS A 85 -7.14 -10.69 13.94
CA LYS A 85 -7.21 -9.34 13.41
C LYS A 85 -5.82 -8.72 13.34
N ARG A 86 -5.53 -8.07 12.21
CA ARG A 86 -4.29 -7.33 11.98
C ARG A 86 -4.64 -5.90 11.65
N CYS A 87 -3.88 -4.96 12.17
CA CYS A 87 -3.92 -3.56 11.79
C CYS A 87 -2.78 -3.29 10.81
N GLU A 88 -3.07 -2.72 9.67
CA GLU A 88 -2.10 -2.34 8.64
C GLU A 88 -2.11 -0.83 8.47
N ILE A 89 -0.92 -0.22 8.51
CA ILE A 89 -0.69 1.19 8.24
C ILE A 89 0.20 1.26 7.00
N PHE A 90 -0.23 2.02 5.99
CA PHE A 90 0.51 2.18 4.75
C PHE A 90 1.10 3.59 4.67
N GLY A 91 2.42 3.68 4.71
CA GLY A 91 3.12 4.96 4.73
C GLY A 91 3.24 5.58 6.12
N THR A 92 3.40 6.87 6.15
CA THR A 92 3.64 7.67 7.38
C THR A 92 2.57 8.72 7.64
N GLY A 93 1.47 8.67 6.92
CA GLY A 93 0.43 9.70 6.98
C GLY A 93 0.66 10.83 5.97
N GLU A 94 -0.13 11.87 6.09
CA GLU A 94 -0.10 13.06 5.24
C GLU A 94 -0.10 14.30 6.13
N TYR A 95 0.68 15.32 5.76
CA TYR A 95 0.96 16.50 6.58
C TYR A 95 0.64 17.76 5.81
N PHE A 96 -0.08 18.70 6.43
CA PHE A 96 -0.56 19.94 5.82
C PHE A 96 0.07 21.19 6.43
N ASP A 97 0.69 21.04 7.61
CA ASP A 97 1.36 22.10 8.32
C ASP A 97 2.88 21.92 8.23
N HIS A 98 3.57 22.96 7.84
CA HIS A 98 5.04 23.01 7.74
C HIS A 98 5.71 23.61 8.98
N SER A 99 4.93 24.10 9.95
CA SER A 99 5.46 24.67 11.21
C SER A 99 5.87 23.59 12.22
N HIS A 100 5.34 22.37 12.09
CA HIS A 100 5.63 21.23 12.95
C HIS A 100 6.43 20.15 12.19
N SER A 101 7.32 19.48 12.92
CA SER A 101 8.05 18.35 12.35
C SER A 101 7.10 17.21 11.94
N PRO A 102 7.11 16.73 10.69
CA PRO A 102 6.34 15.57 10.26
C PRO A 102 6.62 14.33 11.11
N GLU A 103 7.85 14.13 11.60
CA GLU A 103 8.20 13.02 12.46
C GLU A 103 7.57 13.12 13.86
N GLU A 104 7.44 14.33 14.41
CA GLU A 104 6.78 14.53 15.71
C GLU A 104 5.28 14.34 15.60
N LEU A 105 4.63 14.92 14.59
CA LEU A 105 3.22 14.68 14.30
C LEU A 105 2.94 13.19 14.09
N PHE A 106 3.79 12.51 13.31
CA PHE A 106 3.71 11.07 13.14
C PHE A 106 3.80 10.32 14.47
N GLY A 107 4.77 10.72 15.31
CA GLY A 107 4.99 10.09 16.61
C GLY A 107 3.76 10.16 17.51
N MET A 108 3.11 11.33 17.57
CA MET A 108 1.88 11.55 18.33
C MET A 108 0.71 10.73 17.79
N MET A 109 0.50 10.77 16.47
CA MET A 109 -0.56 9.99 15.81
C MET A 109 -0.32 8.48 15.96
N LEU A 110 0.93 8.01 15.82
CA LEU A 110 1.28 6.60 15.99
C LEU A 110 1.01 6.11 17.43
N GLU A 111 1.38 6.90 18.43
CA GLU A 111 1.14 6.59 19.85
C GLU A 111 -0.36 6.46 20.13
N HIS A 112 -1.12 7.46 19.71
CA HIS A 112 -2.57 7.49 19.86
C HIS A 112 -3.25 6.30 19.14
N LEU A 113 -2.91 6.09 17.87
CA LEU A 113 -3.42 4.98 17.06
C LEU A 113 -3.10 3.63 17.70
N THR A 114 -1.86 3.46 18.18
CA THR A 114 -1.43 2.21 18.83
C THR A 114 -2.29 1.90 20.04
N GLY A 115 -2.55 2.88 20.91
CA GLY A 115 -3.44 2.74 22.07
C GLY A 115 -4.87 2.36 21.69
N GLU A 116 -5.38 2.95 20.60
CA GLU A 116 -6.73 2.69 20.11
C GLU A 116 -6.90 1.29 19.51
N VAL A 117 -5.93 0.81 18.71
CA VAL A 117 -6.11 -0.41 17.91
C VAL A 117 -5.59 -1.68 18.57
N LEU A 118 -4.64 -1.60 19.53
CA LEU A 118 -4.12 -2.79 20.21
C LEU A 118 -5.19 -3.54 21.03
N LYS A 119 -6.27 -2.88 21.39
CA LYS A 119 -7.42 -3.51 22.07
C LYS A 119 -8.14 -4.50 21.15
N ASP A 120 -8.13 -4.22 19.84
CA ASP A 120 -8.94 -4.90 18.83
C ASP A 120 -8.14 -5.85 17.93
N CYS A 121 -6.81 -5.74 17.88
CA CYS A 121 -5.99 -6.53 16.98
C CYS A 121 -4.83 -7.23 17.65
N PHE A 122 -4.40 -8.33 17.05
CA PHE A 122 -3.24 -9.12 17.48
C PHE A 122 -1.91 -8.49 17.11
N LEU A 123 -1.86 -7.87 15.93
CA LEU A 123 -0.64 -7.37 15.32
C LEU A 123 -0.91 -6.05 14.59
N ILE A 124 -0.03 -5.09 14.78
CA ILE A 124 0.06 -3.88 13.94
C ILE A 124 1.28 -4.01 13.04
N GLU A 125 1.10 -3.74 11.76
CA GLU A 125 2.16 -3.68 10.75
C GLU A 125 2.18 -2.29 10.11
N VAL A 126 3.34 -1.63 10.11
CA VAL A 126 3.57 -0.38 9.36
C VAL A 126 4.52 -0.67 8.21
N ARG A 127 4.11 -0.33 7.00
CA ARG A 127 4.85 -0.64 5.77
C ARG A 127 4.89 0.54 4.80
N ASN A 128 5.74 0.42 3.79
CA ASN A 128 5.90 1.42 2.72
C ASN A 128 6.39 2.78 3.24
N LEU A 129 7.36 2.78 4.13
CA LEU A 129 7.98 4.01 4.62
C LEU A 129 8.77 4.69 3.50
N PRO A 130 8.65 6.02 3.32
CA PRO A 130 9.39 6.77 2.29
C PRO A 130 10.90 6.75 2.58
N LYS A 131 11.28 6.81 3.85
CA LYS A 131 12.66 6.70 4.34
C LYS A 131 12.74 5.63 5.43
N SER A 132 13.75 4.76 5.36
CA SER A 132 13.90 3.62 6.29
C SER A 132 14.09 4.01 7.76
N LEU A 133 14.53 5.24 8.03
CA LEU A 133 14.78 5.77 9.39
C LEU A 133 13.68 6.72 9.87
N PHE A 134 12.72 7.09 9.01
CA PHE A 134 11.63 7.99 9.42
C PHE A 134 10.88 7.45 10.63
N GLY A 135 10.70 8.29 11.64
CA GLY A 135 9.98 7.95 12.85
C GLY A 135 10.63 6.89 13.73
N TYR A 136 11.91 6.53 13.52
CA TYR A 136 12.60 5.43 14.21
C TYR A 136 12.44 5.50 15.73
N LYS A 137 12.71 6.66 16.34
CA LYS A 137 12.59 6.87 17.80
C LYS A 137 11.16 6.65 18.29
N HIS A 138 10.16 7.07 17.52
CA HIS A 138 8.74 6.95 17.89
C HIS A 138 8.26 5.50 17.80
N PHE A 139 8.68 4.77 16.76
CA PHE A 139 8.42 3.33 16.69
C PHE A 139 8.99 2.58 17.89
N ARG A 140 10.26 2.86 18.22
CA ARG A 140 10.92 2.19 19.36
C ARG A 140 10.25 2.52 20.70
N ARG A 141 9.91 3.78 20.94
CA ARG A 141 9.20 4.23 22.14
C ARG A 141 7.84 3.55 22.28
N ASN A 142 7.12 3.36 21.18
CA ASN A 142 5.81 2.68 21.17
C ASN A 142 5.91 1.14 21.10
N GLY A 143 7.11 0.56 21.33
CA GLY A 143 7.32 -0.88 21.44
C GLY A 143 7.31 -1.64 20.13
N TYR A 144 7.38 -0.96 18.98
CA TYR A 144 7.54 -1.61 17.69
C TYR A 144 8.97 -2.17 17.50
N PHE A 145 9.07 -3.22 16.71
CA PHE A 145 10.36 -3.76 16.27
C PHE A 145 10.45 -3.75 14.75
N PRO A 146 11.64 -3.44 14.20
CA PRO A 146 11.86 -3.41 12.77
C PRO A 146 12.18 -4.80 12.23
N VAL A 147 11.71 -5.07 11.01
CA VAL A 147 12.15 -6.20 10.20
C VAL A 147 12.64 -5.63 8.87
N ASN A 148 13.86 -6.01 8.48
CA ASN A 148 14.41 -5.61 7.18
C ASN A 148 13.56 -6.20 6.06
N TRP A 149 13.23 -5.38 5.08
CA TRP A 149 12.36 -5.73 3.96
C TRP A 149 12.94 -5.22 2.66
N ILE A 150 12.61 -5.87 1.56
CA ILE A 150 12.99 -5.40 0.24
C ILE A 150 11.79 -4.70 -0.40
N ARG A 151 12.09 -3.56 -1.02
CA ARG A 151 11.19 -2.81 -1.89
C ARG A 151 11.78 -2.80 -3.28
N VAL A 152 10.95 -2.94 -4.29
CA VAL A 152 11.35 -2.84 -5.69
C VAL A 152 10.49 -1.77 -6.35
N TYR A 153 11.14 -0.86 -7.04
CA TYR A 153 10.46 0.19 -7.80
C TYR A 153 11.17 0.47 -9.12
N ASN A 154 10.40 0.89 -10.11
CA ASN A 154 10.88 1.41 -11.39
C ASN A 154 10.76 2.93 -11.37
N SER A 155 11.81 3.63 -11.75
CA SER A 155 11.75 5.06 -12.08
C SER A 155 11.18 5.20 -13.49
N LEU A 156 10.21 6.10 -13.69
CA LEU A 156 9.53 6.30 -14.97
C LEU A 156 9.81 7.66 -15.60
N HIS A 157 10.51 8.55 -14.91
CA HIS A 157 10.70 9.94 -15.34
C HIS A 157 11.87 10.18 -16.31
N SER A 158 12.80 9.25 -16.47
CA SER A 158 14.01 9.46 -17.25
C SER A 158 14.16 8.56 -18.48
N LEU A 159 13.61 7.38 -18.45
CA LEU A 159 13.61 6.39 -19.53
C LEU A 159 12.26 5.72 -19.61
N SER A 160 11.84 5.37 -20.81
CA SER A 160 10.60 4.62 -21.03
C SER A 160 10.67 3.20 -20.43
N PRO A 161 9.53 2.56 -20.17
CA PRO A 161 9.52 1.16 -19.73
C PRO A 161 10.23 0.22 -20.71
N GLU A 162 10.15 0.48 -22.01
CA GLU A 162 10.78 -0.27 -23.10
C GLU A 162 12.31 -0.28 -22.99
N GLU A 163 12.90 0.86 -22.61
CA GLU A 163 14.34 1.05 -22.49
C GLU A 163 14.91 0.43 -21.19
N ARG A 164 14.06 0.25 -20.16
CA ARG A 164 14.48 -0.28 -18.85
C ARG A 164 14.33 -1.78 -18.70
N ILE A 165 13.39 -2.36 -19.41
CA ILE A 165 13.04 -3.77 -19.28
C ILE A 165 14.15 -4.67 -19.81
N GLU A 166 14.37 -5.82 -19.19
CA GLU A 166 15.31 -6.82 -19.72
C GLU A 166 14.95 -7.24 -21.15
N PRO A 167 15.92 -7.35 -22.08
CA PRO A 167 15.67 -7.72 -23.47
C PRO A 167 14.88 -9.04 -23.63
N LYS A 168 15.09 -9.98 -22.71
CA LYS A 168 14.35 -11.24 -22.68
C LYS A 168 12.85 -11.00 -22.42
N ARG A 169 12.52 -10.09 -21.51
CA ARG A 169 11.12 -9.75 -21.20
C ARG A 169 10.47 -9.02 -22.37
N MET A 170 11.18 -8.09 -22.99
CA MET A 170 10.68 -7.41 -24.18
C MET A 170 10.37 -8.39 -25.33
N ARG A 171 11.23 -9.40 -25.54
CA ARG A 171 10.94 -10.48 -26.51
C ARG A 171 9.66 -11.27 -26.16
N HIS A 172 9.42 -11.54 -24.87
CA HIS A 172 8.18 -12.22 -24.42
C HIS A 172 6.93 -11.36 -24.73
N ILE A 173 6.99 -10.05 -24.46
CA ILE A 173 5.92 -9.11 -24.73
C ILE A 173 5.62 -9.05 -26.22
N ASN A 174 6.64 -8.81 -27.05
CA ASN A 174 6.49 -8.71 -28.50
C ASN A 174 5.94 -10.01 -29.11
N ARG A 175 6.37 -11.18 -28.61
CA ARG A 175 5.83 -12.47 -29.04
C ARG A 175 4.35 -12.59 -28.70
N ALA A 176 3.96 -12.27 -27.44
CA ALA A 176 2.57 -12.35 -27.01
C ALA A 176 1.65 -11.45 -27.83
N LEU A 177 2.06 -10.20 -28.08
CA LEU A 177 1.31 -9.25 -28.90
C LEU A 177 1.16 -9.76 -30.36
N LYS A 178 2.24 -10.28 -30.97
CA LYS A 178 2.18 -10.89 -32.33
C LYS A 178 1.26 -12.10 -32.41
N GLN A 179 1.07 -12.80 -31.29
CA GLN A 179 0.15 -13.95 -31.20
C GLN A 179 -1.30 -13.56 -30.89
N GLY A 180 -1.64 -12.29 -30.89
CA GLY A 180 -3.00 -11.80 -30.71
C GLY A 180 -3.41 -11.59 -29.25
N VAL A 181 -2.46 -11.48 -28.31
CA VAL A 181 -2.76 -11.03 -26.96
C VAL A 181 -3.07 -9.53 -26.98
N THR A 182 -4.17 -9.15 -26.35
CA THR A 182 -4.57 -7.74 -26.20
C THR A 182 -4.60 -7.34 -24.71
N LEU A 183 -4.41 -6.05 -24.47
CA LEU A 183 -4.42 -5.43 -23.16
C LEU A 183 -5.52 -4.38 -23.12
N LYS A 184 -6.32 -4.37 -22.06
CA LYS A 184 -7.33 -3.34 -21.82
C LYS A 184 -7.53 -3.08 -20.34
N GLU A 185 -8.07 -1.93 -20.00
CA GLU A 185 -8.62 -1.65 -18.68
C GLU A 185 -9.98 -2.34 -18.55
N ALA A 186 -10.31 -2.87 -17.37
CA ALA A 186 -11.63 -3.45 -17.10
C ALA A 186 -12.64 -2.32 -16.94
N GLU A 187 -13.73 -2.39 -17.71
CA GLU A 187 -14.79 -1.37 -17.73
C GLU A 187 -16.13 -1.90 -17.24
N THR A 188 -16.31 -3.22 -17.28
CA THR A 188 -17.58 -3.85 -16.94
C THR A 188 -17.45 -4.76 -15.71
N GLU A 189 -18.57 -4.94 -14.99
CA GLU A 189 -18.62 -5.86 -13.85
C GLU A 189 -18.26 -7.30 -14.25
N ALA A 190 -18.70 -7.74 -15.42
CA ALA A 190 -18.36 -9.07 -15.94
C ALA A 190 -16.84 -9.25 -16.15
N GLU A 191 -16.13 -8.21 -16.59
CA GLU A 191 -14.68 -8.21 -16.74
C GLU A 191 -13.96 -8.20 -15.40
N LEU A 192 -14.47 -7.44 -14.43
CA LEU A 192 -13.98 -7.46 -13.05
C LEU A 192 -14.12 -8.88 -12.47
N ASP A 193 -15.28 -9.49 -12.58
CA ASP A 193 -15.50 -10.85 -12.09
C ASP A 193 -14.59 -11.88 -12.79
N ALA A 194 -14.40 -11.76 -14.10
CA ALA A 194 -13.47 -12.62 -14.84
C ALA A 194 -12.03 -12.48 -14.33
N PHE A 195 -11.58 -11.25 -14.06
CA PHE A 195 -10.27 -10.98 -13.44
C PHE A 195 -10.15 -11.64 -12.07
N LEU A 196 -11.13 -11.45 -11.20
CA LEU A 196 -11.12 -11.99 -9.84
C LEU A 196 -11.15 -13.52 -9.82
N GLN A 197 -11.91 -14.15 -10.72
CA GLN A 197 -11.90 -15.60 -10.91
C GLN A 197 -10.52 -16.09 -11.38
N MET A 198 -9.91 -15.40 -12.34
CA MET A 198 -8.56 -15.69 -12.83
C MET A 198 -7.54 -15.61 -11.69
N LEU A 199 -7.57 -14.55 -10.87
CA LEU A 199 -6.70 -14.41 -9.71
C LEU A 199 -6.89 -15.56 -8.73
N ARG A 200 -8.13 -15.91 -8.38
CA ARG A 200 -8.43 -17.01 -7.45
C ARG A 200 -7.89 -18.36 -7.95
N ARG A 201 -7.94 -18.61 -9.26
CA ARG A 201 -7.38 -19.83 -9.86
C ARG A 201 -5.84 -19.83 -9.85
N ASN A 202 -5.24 -18.67 -10.01
CA ASN A 202 -3.79 -18.54 -10.09
C ASN A 202 -3.09 -18.71 -8.74
N TYR A 203 -3.73 -18.30 -7.65
CA TYR A 203 -3.12 -18.32 -6.32
C TYR A 203 -3.51 -19.58 -5.52
N SER A 204 -2.53 -20.11 -4.76
CA SER A 204 -2.75 -21.25 -3.87
C SER A 204 -3.73 -20.91 -2.74
N SER A 205 -4.33 -21.94 -2.13
CA SER A 205 -5.23 -21.77 -0.98
C SER A 205 -4.59 -21.00 0.19
N LYS A 206 -3.28 -21.18 0.39
CA LYS A 206 -2.51 -20.45 1.41
C LYS A 206 -2.50 -18.93 1.18
N ILE A 207 -2.44 -18.50 -0.09
CA ILE A 207 -2.43 -17.08 -0.45
C ILE A 207 -3.85 -16.55 -0.55
N ARG A 208 -4.79 -17.33 -1.12
CA ARG A 208 -6.20 -16.92 -1.28
C ARG A 208 -6.89 -16.48 0.00
N LYS A 209 -6.51 -17.06 1.15
CA LYS A 209 -7.05 -16.64 2.45
C LYS A 209 -6.66 -15.21 2.88
N HIS A 210 -5.64 -14.64 2.25
CA HIS A 210 -5.18 -13.28 2.50
C HIS A 210 -5.66 -12.28 1.44
N PHE A 211 -6.40 -12.76 0.43
CA PHE A 211 -7.01 -11.85 -0.53
C PHE A 211 -8.03 -10.94 0.14
N PRO A 212 -8.11 -9.69 -0.32
CA PRO A 212 -9.23 -8.82 0.02
C PRO A 212 -10.56 -9.46 -0.37
N ASP A 213 -11.63 -8.99 0.26
CA ASP A 213 -12.98 -9.30 -0.20
C ASP A 213 -13.19 -8.76 -1.62
N LEU A 214 -14.06 -9.41 -2.41
CA LEU A 214 -14.36 -8.97 -3.77
C LEU A 214 -14.97 -7.58 -3.80
N GLN A 215 -15.71 -7.23 -2.75
CA GLN A 215 -16.31 -5.92 -2.59
C GLN A 215 -15.26 -4.80 -2.60
N LEU A 216 -14.06 -5.02 -2.06
CA LEU A 216 -12.99 -4.02 -2.13
C LEU A 216 -12.66 -3.62 -3.56
N PHE A 217 -12.52 -4.62 -4.45
CA PHE A 217 -12.19 -4.36 -5.86
C PHE A 217 -13.32 -3.64 -6.58
N ARG A 218 -14.58 -4.04 -6.30
CA ARG A 218 -15.78 -3.38 -6.86
C ARG A 218 -15.85 -1.93 -6.45
N LEU A 219 -15.80 -1.66 -5.14
CA LEU A 219 -15.88 -0.31 -4.60
C LEU A 219 -14.76 0.60 -5.12
N LEU A 220 -13.55 0.08 -5.26
CA LEU A 220 -12.43 0.84 -5.84
C LEU A 220 -12.60 1.12 -7.34
N SER A 221 -13.32 0.25 -8.06
CA SER A 221 -13.57 0.42 -9.50
C SER A 221 -14.80 1.29 -9.81
N GLU A 222 -15.85 1.21 -8.97
CA GLU A 222 -17.18 1.77 -9.28
C GLU A 222 -17.40 3.19 -8.76
N GLN A 223 -16.80 3.54 -7.63
CA GLN A 223 -17.27 4.70 -6.85
C GLN A 223 -16.75 6.07 -7.28
N HIS A 224 -15.81 6.14 -8.21
CA HIS A 224 -15.28 7.47 -8.54
C HIS A 224 -14.91 7.62 -10.03
N PRO A 225 -15.86 8.07 -10.87
CA PRO A 225 -15.57 8.46 -12.26
C PRO A 225 -14.46 9.52 -12.40
N GLY A 226 -14.16 10.26 -11.31
CA GLY A 226 -13.04 11.20 -11.22
C GLY A 226 -11.81 10.65 -10.49
N MET A 227 -11.93 9.54 -9.76
CA MET A 227 -10.84 8.93 -9.01
C MET A 227 -10.11 7.91 -9.87
N LYS A 228 -9.19 8.38 -10.70
CA LYS A 228 -8.23 7.54 -11.46
C LYS A 228 -7.26 6.74 -10.55
N SER A 229 -7.62 6.52 -9.31
CA SER A 229 -6.72 6.03 -8.27
C SER A 229 -6.64 4.51 -8.17
N ALA A 230 -7.52 3.78 -8.89
CA ALA A 230 -7.41 2.32 -8.94
C ALA A 230 -7.85 1.80 -10.31
N LYS A 231 -7.01 0.96 -10.93
CA LYS A 231 -7.26 0.40 -12.25
C LYS A 231 -7.01 -1.10 -12.27
N ILE A 232 -7.82 -1.81 -13.03
CA ILE A 232 -7.65 -3.23 -13.31
C ILE A 232 -7.33 -3.40 -14.78
N PHE A 233 -6.19 -3.99 -15.07
CA PHE A 233 -5.76 -4.31 -16.42
C PHE A 233 -5.99 -5.78 -16.71
N LEU A 234 -6.58 -6.05 -17.86
CA LEU A 234 -6.86 -7.39 -18.36
C LEU A 234 -5.88 -7.75 -19.47
N VAL A 235 -5.42 -8.99 -19.44
CA VAL A 235 -4.70 -9.63 -20.53
C VAL A 235 -5.65 -10.62 -21.19
N LEU A 236 -5.98 -10.38 -22.43
CA LEU A 236 -6.96 -11.15 -23.19
C LEU A 236 -6.29 -11.97 -24.30
N TYR A 237 -6.80 -13.17 -24.53
CA TYR A 237 -6.53 -13.95 -25.72
C TYR A 237 -7.85 -14.38 -26.32
N GLY A 238 -8.20 -13.80 -27.48
CA GLY A 238 -9.57 -13.80 -27.97
C GLY A 238 -10.50 -13.11 -26.95
N LYS A 239 -11.59 -13.79 -26.57
CA LYS A 239 -12.54 -13.28 -25.56
C LYS A 239 -12.20 -13.67 -24.11
N LYS A 240 -11.09 -14.40 -23.90
CA LYS A 240 -10.79 -14.98 -22.60
C LYS A 240 -9.76 -14.15 -21.82
N VAL A 241 -10.06 -13.85 -20.56
CA VAL A 241 -9.11 -13.25 -19.62
C VAL A 241 -8.10 -14.33 -19.19
N ILE A 242 -6.85 -14.17 -19.62
CA ILE A 242 -5.74 -15.09 -19.31
C ILE A 242 -4.76 -14.55 -18.28
N GLY A 243 -4.81 -13.25 -18.00
CA GLY A 243 -3.99 -12.57 -16.99
C GLY A 243 -4.57 -11.21 -16.65
N GLY A 244 -3.95 -10.55 -15.69
CA GLY A 244 -4.31 -9.18 -15.33
C GLY A 244 -3.61 -8.69 -14.08
N SER A 245 -3.78 -7.41 -13.80
CA SER A 245 -3.19 -6.72 -12.66
C SER A 245 -4.14 -5.68 -12.07
N PHE A 246 -3.99 -5.44 -10.78
CA PHE A 246 -4.67 -4.38 -10.05
C PHE A 246 -3.63 -3.37 -9.56
N CYS A 247 -3.78 -2.13 -9.96
CA CYS A 247 -2.90 -1.03 -9.67
C CYS A 247 -3.64 0.07 -8.91
N MET A 248 -2.98 0.66 -7.93
CA MET A 248 -3.44 1.87 -7.23
C MET A 248 -2.50 3.02 -7.56
N TYR A 249 -3.08 4.21 -7.73
CA TYR A 249 -2.36 5.43 -8.05
C TYR A 249 -2.52 6.41 -6.89
N SER A 250 -1.44 7.00 -6.45
CA SER A 250 -1.45 8.00 -5.40
C SER A 250 -0.34 9.02 -5.66
N GLU A 251 -0.70 10.28 -5.71
CA GLU A 251 0.23 11.35 -6.05
C GLU A 251 0.91 11.06 -7.41
N ASP A 252 2.22 11.01 -7.43
CA ASP A 252 3.05 10.74 -8.61
C ASP A 252 3.46 9.25 -8.75
N ARG A 253 2.82 8.33 -7.99
CA ARG A 253 3.23 6.92 -7.88
C ARG A 253 2.14 5.96 -8.27
N ALA A 254 2.53 4.88 -8.91
CA ALA A 254 1.67 3.73 -9.15
C ALA A 254 2.13 2.52 -8.31
N TYR A 255 1.19 1.83 -7.69
CA TYR A 255 1.42 0.67 -6.82
C TYR A 255 0.79 -0.57 -7.42
N LEU A 256 1.59 -1.54 -7.84
CA LEU A 256 1.09 -2.84 -8.28
C LEU A 256 0.71 -3.69 -7.07
N CYS A 257 -0.58 -3.75 -6.78
CA CYS A 257 -1.10 -4.45 -5.61
C CYS A 257 -1.27 -5.95 -5.85
N PHE A 258 -1.84 -6.33 -7.00
CA PHE A 258 -2.06 -7.71 -7.38
C PHE A 258 -1.75 -7.90 -8.86
N THR A 259 -1.21 -9.08 -9.19
CA THR A 259 -0.97 -9.49 -10.58
C THR A 259 -1.06 -11.00 -10.68
N GLY A 260 -1.51 -11.50 -11.83
CA GLY A 260 -1.59 -12.92 -12.06
C GLY A 260 -1.74 -13.26 -13.54
N GLY A 261 -1.60 -14.55 -13.84
CA GLY A 261 -1.82 -15.05 -15.18
C GLY A 261 -1.87 -16.57 -15.23
N LEU A 262 -2.67 -17.13 -16.12
CA LEU A 262 -2.87 -18.55 -16.33
C LEU A 262 -1.66 -19.18 -17.04
N ARG A 263 -0.49 -19.06 -16.42
CA ARG A 263 0.81 -19.47 -16.97
C ARG A 263 0.94 -20.97 -17.24
N LYS A 264 0.16 -21.81 -16.58
CA LYS A 264 0.19 -23.27 -16.84
C LYS A 264 -0.50 -23.59 -18.17
N THR A 265 -1.58 -22.88 -18.48
CA THR A 265 -2.38 -23.12 -19.69
C THR A 265 -1.88 -22.31 -20.88
N TYR A 266 -1.40 -21.08 -20.64
CA TYR A 266 -0.97 -20.13 -21.68
C TYR A 266 0.50 -19.73 -21.51
N ALA A 267 1.40 -20.71 -21.26
CA ALA A 267 2.81 -20.46 -20.98
C ALA A 267 3.50 -19.63 -22.08
N TRP A 268 3.19 -19.91 -23.34
CA TRP A 268 3.80 -19.26 -24.50
C TRP A 268 3.36 -17.80 -24.72
N LEU A 269 2.22 -17.40 -24.13
CA LEU A 269 1.68 -16.04 -24.20
C LEU A 269 2.15 -15.17 -23.02
N HIS A 270 2.89 -15.72 -22.09
CA HIS A 270 3.46 -15.02 -20.94
C HIS A 270 2.49 -14.11 -20.16
N PRO A 271 1.27 -14.56 -19.79
CA PRO A 271 0.20 -13.69 -19.31
C PRO A 271 0.56 -12.89 -18.05
N GLY A 272 1.40 -13.43 -17.16
CA GLY A 272 1.88 -12.68 -16.00
C GLY A 272 2.87 -11.56 -16.36
N VAL A 273 3.65 -11.70 -17.44
CA VAL A 273 4.51 -10.64 -17.96
C VAL A 273 3.65 -9.55 -18.58
N MET A 274 2.66 -9.93 -19.39
CA MET A 274 1.73 -8.99 -20.01
C MET A 274 0.91 -8.21 -18.98
N ALA A 275 0.53 -8.84 -17.87
CA ALA A 275 -0.20 -8.19 -16.79
C ALA A 275 0.61 -7.07 -16.11
N VAL A 276 1.90 -7.33 -15.81
CA VAL A 276 2.79 -6.28 -15.27
C VAL A 276 3.06 -5.20 -16.30
N TRP A 277 3.26 -5.61 -17.56
CA TRP A 277 3.52 -4.68 -18.66
C TRP A 277 2.38 -3.69 -18.87
N ALA A 278 1.13 -4.14 -18.85
CA ALA A 278 -0.04 -3.27 -18.97
C ALA A 278 -0.08 -2.18 -17.88
N ALA A 279 0.14 -2.56 -16.63
CA ALA A 279 0.15 -1.61 -15.54
C ALA A 279 1.35 -0.64 -15.56
N LEU A 280 2.53 -1.14 -15.94
CA LEU A 280 3.76 -0.34 -16.01
C LEU A 280 3.68 0.72 -17.11
N THR A 281 3.18 0.34 -18.31
CA THR A 281 3.01 1.26 -19.43
C THR A 281 1.90 2.28 -19.18
N ASP A 282 0.82 1.90 -18.50
CA ASP A 282 -0.22 2.86 -18.11
C ASP A 282 0.33 3.87 -17.08
N ALA A 283 1.06 3.41 -16.08
CA ALA A 283 1.68 4.30 -15.09
C ALA A 283 2.62 5.32 -15.73
N HIS A 284 3.41 4.91 -16.71
CA HIS A 284 4.26 5.81 -17.49
C HIS A 284 3.43 6.82 -18.30
N ARG A 285 2.37 6.37 -18.97
CA ARG A 285 1.44 7.23 -19.72
C ARG A 285 0.70 8.24 -18.82
N GLN A 286 0.40 7.88 -17.57
CA GLN A 286 -0.19 8.78 -16.58
C GLN A 286 0.80 9.79 -15.99
N GLY A 287 2.08 9.74 -16.39
CA GLY A 287 3.10 10.64 -15.87
C GLY A 287 3.59 10.33 -14.48
N CYS A 288 3.37 9.11 -13.97
CA CYS A 288 3.91 8.70 -12.69
C CYS A 288 5.44 8.74 -12.71
N SER A 289 6.03 9.25 -11.63
CA SER A 289 7.50 9.25 -11.47
C SER A 289 8.04 7.85 -11.14
N HIS A 290 7.24 7.04 -10.45
CA HIS A 290 7.63 5.71 -9.97
C HIS A 290 6.50 4.68 -10.08
N PHE A 291 6.90 3.45 -10.42
CA PHE A 291 6.05 2.27 -10.36
C PHE A 291 6.59 1.32 -9.30
N GLU A 292 5.78 1.00 -8.30
CA GLU A 292 6.18 0.24 -7.12
C GLU A 292 5.53 -1.13 -7.05
N PHE A 293 6.34 -2.14 -6.72
CA PHE A 293 5.87 -3.46 -6.36
C PHE A 293 5.69 -3.53 -4.84
N VAL A 294 4.47 -3.65 -4.38
CA VAL A 294 4.10 -3.51 -2.96
C VAL A 294 4.79 -4.50 -2.03
N ASP A 295 5.19 -5.68 -2.55
CA ASP A 295 5.84 -6.71 -1.74
C ASP A 295 6.92 -7.46 -2.51
N ALA A 296 8.18 -7.26 -2.13
CA ALA A 296 9.34 -7.99 -2.66
C ALA A 296 9.98 -8.96 -1.64
N GLY A 297 9.40 -9.04 -0.44
CA GLY A 297 9.74 -10.01 0.61
C GLY A 297 10.99 -9.71 1.43
N LEU A 298 11.39 -10.68 2.24
CA LEU A 298 12.54 -10.59 3.16
C LEU A 298 13.86 -10.69 2.41
N PRO A 299 14.91 -9.95 2.82
CA PRO A 299 16.22 -9.93 2.12
C PRO A 299 16.85 -11.30 1.97
N PHE A 300 16.83 -12.09 3.05
CA PHE A 300 17.48 -13.40 3.14
C PHE A 300 16.70 -14.55 2.48
N ARG A 301 15.43 -14.32 2.09
CA ARG A 301 14.65 -15.33 1.36
C ARG A 301 14.88 -15.20 -0.14
N LYS A 302 15.24 -16.31 -0.78
CA LYS A 302 15.18 -16.43 -2.25
C LYS A 302 13.72 -16.50 -2.66
N VAL A 303 13.21 -15.44 -3.27
CA VAL A 303 11.82 -15.36 -3.74
C VAL A 303 11.84 -15.24 -5.25
N GLY A 304 11.33 -16.25 -5.95
CA GLY A 304 11.27 -16.24 -7.43
C GLY A 304 10.49 -15.04 -7.99
N TYR A 305 9.50 -14.57 -7.25
CA TYR A 305 8.77 -13.36 -7.58
C TYR A 305 9.66 -12.11 -7.61
N ARG A 306 10.66 -11.99 -6.74
CA ARG A 306 11.60 -10.86 -6.74
C ARG A 306 12.40 -10.77 -8.04
N ASN A 307 12.95 -11.89 -8.51
CA ASN A 307 13.67 -11.94 -9.79
C ASN A 307 12.74 -11.62 -10.97
N PHE A 308 11.48 -12.04 -10.87
CA PHE A 308 10.47 -11.71 -11.87
C PHE A 308 10.21 -10.20 -11.94
N ILE A 309 9.99 -9.53 -10.81
CA ILE A 309 9.72 -8.08 -10.82
C ILE A 309 10.96 -7.24 -11.16
N LEU A 310 12.16 -7.68 -10.77
CA LEU A 310 13.41 -7.01 -11.13
C LEU A 310 13.66 -7.02 -12.65
N SER A 311 13.20 -8.05 -13.34
CA SER A 311 13.36 -8.17 -14.79
C SER A 311 12.58 -7.13 -15.61
N PHE A 312 11.75 -6.33 -14.96
CA PHE A 312 11.10 -5.15 -15.57
C PHE A 312 11.94 -3.86 -15.45
N GLY A 313 13.20 -3.95 -15.04
CA GLY A 313 14.11 -2.82 -14.91
C GLY A 313 14.03 -2.12 -13.54
N GLY A 314 13.40 -2.77 -12.56
CA GLY A 314 13.26 -2.24 -11.22
C GLY A 314 14.56 -2.19 -10.43
N LYS A 315 14.67 -1.23 -9.52
CA LYS A 315 15.74 -1.14 -8.53
C LYS A 315 15.29 -1.71 -7.20
N GLN A 316 16.16 -2.54 -6.61
CA GLN A 316 15.95 -3.09 -5.28
C GLN A 316 16.53 -2.15 -4.24
N VAL A 317 15.74 -1.80 -3.23
CA VAL A 317 16.20 -1.02 -2.07
C VAL A 317 15.85 -1.72 -0.77
N SER A 318 16.73 -1.56 0.21
CA SER A 318 16.44 -2.04 1.57
C SER A 318 15.53 -1.03 2.26
N THR A 319 14.51 -1.54 2.90
CA THR A 319 13.56 -0.78 3.73
C THR A 319 13.28 -1.52 5.01
N ARG A 320 12.41 -0.96 5.84
CA ARG A 320 11.96 -1.59 7.08
C ARG A 320 10.45 -1.64 7.10
N ARG A 321 9.94 -2.75 7.65
CA ARG A 321 8.57 -2.82 8.17
C ARG A 321 8.64 -2.85 9.67
N TRP A 322 7.68 -2.23 10.31
CA TRP A 322 7.60 -2.17 11.75
C TRP A 322 6.41 -2.98 12.23
N PHE A 323 6.64 -3.78 13.26
CA PHE A 323 5.64 -4.67 13.81
C PHE A 323 5.48 -4.44 15.30
N ARG A 324 4.23 -4.55 15.78
CA ARG A 324 3.87 -4.47 17.18
C ARG A 324 2.80 -5.52 17.47
N PHE A 325 3.17 -6.56 18.25
CA PHE A 325 2.19 -7.51 18.79
C PHE A 325 1.45 -6.91 19.98
N ARG A 326 0.23 -7.37 20.20
CA ARG A 326 -0.58 -7.00 21.37
C ARG A 326 0.14 -7.33 22.68
N TRP A 327 0.75 -8.52 22.77
CA TRP A 327 1.43 -8.99 23.97
C TRP A 327 2.93 -8.70 23.92
N GLU A 328 3.44 -8.11 25.00
CA GLU A 328 4.85 -7.68 25.05
C GLU A 328 5.85 -8.85 25.00
N TRP A 329 5.49 -10.00 25.55
CA TRP A 329 6.35 -11.19 25.47
C TRP A 329 6.59 -11.65 24.02
N LEU A 330 5.58 -11.54 23.15
CA LEU A 330 5.73 -11.82 21.73
C LEU A 330 6.65 -10.81 21.03
N ASN A 331 6.57 -9.53 21.43
CA ASN A 331 7.49 -8.51 20.91
C ASN A 331 8.94 -8.81 21.32
N LYS A 332 9.17 -9.25 22.55
CA LYS A 332 10.50 -9.64 23.03
C LYS A 332 11.03 -10.83 22.25
N LEU A 333 10.21 -11.87 22.05
CA LEU A 333 10.56 -13.06 21.29
C LEU A 333 10.85 -12.72 19.82
N ALA A 334 9.99 -11.95 19.17
CA ALA A 334 10.18 -11.55 17.78
C ALA A 334 11.43 -10.67 17.59
N ARG A 335 11.71 -9.74 18.52
CA ARG A 335 12.95 -8.95 18.50
C ARG A 335 14.21 -9.82 18.56
N TRP A 336 14.16 -10.93 19.29
CA TRP A 336 15.27 -11.87 19.35
C TRP A 336 15.50 -12.59 18.01
N PHE A 337 14.41 -13.01 17.33
CA PHE A 337 14.51 -13.69 16.03
C PHE A 337 14.92 -12.80 14.85
N TYR A 338 14.63 -11.49 14.91
CA TYR A 338 14.89 -10.54 13.83
C TYR A 338 16.02 -9.55 14.13
N ARG A 339 16.82 -9.84 15.15
CA ARG A 339 18.10 -9.18 15.38
C ARG A 339 19.13 -9.72 14.40
#